data_c72b2d6b07e1ea440b592223a45eefec
#
_entry.id   c72b2d6b07e1ea440b592223a45eefec
#
_cell.length_a   1.000
_cell.length_b   1.000
_cell.length_c   1.000
_cell.angle_alpha   90.00
_cell.angle_beta   90.00
_cell.angle_gamma   90.00
#
_symmetry.space_group_name_H-M   'P 1'
#
loop_
_entity.id
_entity.type
_entity.pdbx_description
1 polymer ?
#
loop_
_entity_poly.entity_id
_entity_poly.type
_entity_poly.pdbx_seq_one_letter_code
_entity_poly.pdbx_strand_id
1 'polypeptide(L)'
;MPGTRKLGRTADHRTAMLRAMVTYLLENGKIETTVTRAKEVRSVAEKIITTAKRGGLHSKRQIFSVITKEAVAKKVIDGIAPNYADRNGGYTRIIRTGPRRGDAAEMAIIELI
;
A
#
# COMPACT_ATOMS: atom_id res chain seq x y z
N MET A 1 17.37 -9.08 -8.34
CA MET A 1 16.98 -8.70 -6.98
C MET A 1 15.81 -9.55 -6.51
N PRO A 2 16.08 -10.44 -5.59
CA PRO A 2 15.06 -11.41 -5.18
C PRO A 2 13.85 -10.73 -4.54
N GLY A 3 12.68 -11.16 -4.95
CA GLY A 3 11.43 -10.71 -4.37
C GLY A 3 10.99 -9.30 -4.73
N THR A 4 11.74 -8.55 -5.54
CA THR A 4 11.34 -7.22 -5.94
C THR A 4 11.53 -7.01 -7.43
N ARG A 5 10.61 -6.22 -8.01
CA ARG A 5 10.65 -5.89 -9.44
C ARG A 5 11.42 -4.61 -9.65
N LYS A 6 12.20 -4.58 -10.73
CA LYS A 6 12.89 -3.36 -11.13
C LYS A 6 11.95 -2.54 -12.01
N LEU A 7 11.54 -1.40 -11.55
CA LEU A 7 10.62 -0.52 -12.27
C LEU A 7 11.35 0.64 -12.94
N GLY A 8 12.59 0.39 -13.41
CA GLY A 8 13.40 1.39 -14.10
C GLY A 8 14.00 2.44 -13.16
N ARG A 9 14.04 2.17 -11.86
CA ARG A 9 14.52 3.12 -10.85
C ARG A 9 15.54 2.45 -9.93
N THR A 10 16.34 3.26 -9.24
CA THR A 10 17.24 2.77 -8.20
C THR A 10 16.43 2.19 -7.04
N ALA A 11 17.06 1.33 -6.23
CA ALA A 11 16.39 0.73 -5.09
C ALA A 11 15.84 1.77 -4.11
N ASP A 12 16.58 2.86 -3.86
CA ASP A 12 16.14 3.92 -2.95
C ASP A 12 14.93 4.69 -3.48
N HIS A 13 14.97 5.08 -4.75
CA HIS A 13 13.85 5.74 -5.41
C HIS A 13 12.61 4.86 -5.43
N ARG A 14 12.82 3.57 -5.68
CA ARG A 14 11.74 2.59 -5.74
C ARG A 14 11.06 2.43 -4.39
N THR A 15 11.85 2.30 -3.32
CA THR A 15 11.32 2.20 -1.96
C THR A 15 10.54 3.47 -1.59
N ALA A 16 11.11 4.64 -1.87
CA ALA A 16 10.43 5.91 -1.59
C ALA A 16 9.12 6.03 -2.37
N MET A 17 9.12 5.64 -3.65
CA MET A 17 7.93 5.68 -4.47
C MET A 17 6.84 4.75 -3.93
N LEU A 18 7.20 3.52 -3.56
CA LEU A 18 6.23 2.57 -3.01
C LEU A 18 5.65 3.05 -1.68
N ARG A 19 6.49 3.61 -0.82
CA ARG A 19 6.02 4.18 0.46
C ARG A 19 5.04 5.33 0.24
N ALA A 20 5.34 6.20 -0.72
CA ALA A 20 4.46 7.31 -1.06
C ALA A 20 3.11 6.80 -1.60
N MET A 21 3.13 5.80 -2.46
CA MET A 21 1.91 5.23 -3.03
C MET A 21 1.08 4.51 -1.96
N VAL A 22 1.71 3.77 -1.06
CA VAL A 22 1.02 3.12 0.06
C VAL A 22 0.39 4.17 0.97
N THR A 23 1.11 5.23 1.28
CA THR A 23 0.59 6.33 2.09
C THR A 23 -0.65 6.95 1.43
N TYR A 24 -0.58 7.20 0.12
CA TYR A 24 -1.72 7.74 -0.62
C TYR A 24 -2.92 6.79 -0.59
N LEU A 25 -2.69 5.51 -0.79
CA LEU A 25 -3.75 4.50 -0.74
C LEU A 25 -4.44 4.50 0.63
N LEU A 26 -3.66 4.48 1.70
CA LEU A 26 -4.21 4.44 3.05
C LEU A 26 -4.91 5.75 3.42
N GLU A 27 -4.43 6.86 2.90
CA GLU A 27 -5.04 8.17 3.13
C GLU A 27 -6.37 8.33 2.40
N ASN A 28 -6.44 7.91 1.15
CA ASN A 28 -7.57 8.17 0.26
C ASN A 28 -8.45 6.96 -0.01
N GLY A 29 -8.02 5.77 0.38
CA GLY A 29 -8.79 4.55 0.20
C GLY A 29 -8.59 3.87 -1.15
N LYS A 30 -8.05 4.56 -2.14
CA LYS A 30 -7.76 3.97 -3.46
C LYS A 30 -6.71 4.79 -4.20
N ILE A 31 -6.04 4.14 -5.14
CA ILE A 31 -5.08 4.79 -6.03
C ILE A 31 -5.10 4.07 -7.38
N GLU A 32 -5.01 4.83 -8.47
CA GLU A 32 -4.85 4.27 -9.80
C GLU A 32 -3.37 4.27 -10.20
N THR A 33 -2.90 3.14 -10.71
CA THR A 33 -1.50 2.98 -11.14
C THR A 33 -1.41 1.82 -12.12
N THR A 34 -0.20 1.46 -12.54
CA THR A 34 -0.02 0.27 -13.38
C THR A 34 -0.32 -0.99 -12.58
N VAL A 35 -0.73 -2.06 -13.28
CA VAL A 35 -1.01 -3.35 -12.62
C VAL A 35 0.19 -3.86 -11.83
N THR A 36 1.39 -3.72 -12.38
CA THR A 36 2.61 -4.16 -11.71
C THR A 36 2.83 -3.43 -10.38
N ARG A 37 2.69 -2.10 -10.40
CA ARG A 37 2.84 -1.30 -9.18
C ARG A 37 1.71 -1.56 -8.20
N ALA A 38 0.50 -1.76 -8.69
CA ALA A 38 -0.64 -2.07 -7.83
C ALA A 38 -0.38 -3.35 -7.02
N LYS A 39 0.20 -4.36 -7.64
CA LYS A 39 0.54 -5.61 -6.94
C LYS A 39 1.60 -5.40 -5.86
N GLU A 40 2.59 -4.56 -6.12
CA GLU A 40 3.61 -4.25 -5.12
C GLU A 40 3.05 -3.41 -3.97
N VAL A 41 2.24 -2.41 -4.28
CA VAL A 41 1.57 -1.59 -3.27
C VAL A 41 0.66 -2.44 -2.40
N ARG A 42 -0.08 -3.37 -3.00
CA ARG A 42 -0.95 -4.29 -2.27
C ARG A 42 -0.17 -5.08 -1.22
N SER A 43 0.96 -5.64 -1.61
CA SER A 43 1.79 -6.44 -0.71
C SER A 43 2.20 -5.63 0.53
N VAL A 44 2.69 -4.41 0.33
CA VAL A 44 3.14 -3.55 1.42
C VAL A 44 1.98 -3.07 2.28
N ALA A 45 0.89 -2.63 1.64
CA ALA A 45 -0.28 -2.12 2.35
C ALA A 45 -0.91 -3.19 3.24
N GLU A 46 -1.02 -4.42 2.74
CA GLU A 46 -1.60 -5.51 3.53
C GLU A 46 -0.72 -5.88 4.72
N LYS A 47 0.59 -5.84 4.57
CA LYS A 47 1.50 -6.05 5.70
C LYS A 47 1.35 -4.98 6.76
N ILE A 48 1.18 -3.73 6.35
CA ILE A 48 0.99 -2.61 7.27
C ILE A 48 -0.30 -2.78 8.06
N ILE A 49 -1.40 -3.13 7.40
CA ILE A 49 -2.68 -3.34 8.07
C ILE A 49 -2.59 -4.51 9.04
N THR A 50 -1.98 -5.61 8.64
CA THR A 50 -1.78 -6.77 9.52
C THR A 50 -0.95 -6.40 10.75
N THR A 51 0.12 -5.63 10.55
CA THR A 51 0.96 -5.15 11.64
C THR A 51 0.17 -4.27 12.60
N ALA A 52 -0.63 -3.36 12.07
CA ALA A 52 -1.48 -2.47 12.87
C ALA A 52 -2.49 -3.26 13.70
N LYS A 53 -3.03 -4.34 13.16
CA LYS A 53 -3.98 -5.21 13.87
C LYS A 53 -3.36 -5.89 15.09
N ARG A 54 -2.06 -6.18 15.05
CA ARG A 54 -1.37 -6.77 16.21
C ARG A 54 -1.37 -5.85 17.42
N GLY A 55 -1.33 -4.53 17.16
CA GLY A 55 -1.28 -3.54 18.23
C GLY A 55 0.06 -3.51 18.95
N GLY A 56 0.15 -2.67 19.98
CA GLY A 56 1.34 -2.53 20.79
C GLY A 56 2.35 -1.54 20.26
N LEU A 57 3.33 -1.20 21.08
CA LEU A 57 4.33 -0.19 20.80
C LEU A 57 5.23 -0.58 19.61
N HIS A 58 5.62 -1.84 19.56
CA HIS A 58 6.48 -2.34 18.49
C HIS A 58 5.80 -2.20 17.11
N SER A 59 4.51 -2.56 17.04
CA SER A 59 3.74 -2.42 15.82
C SER A 59 3.62 -0.96 15.40
N LYS A 60 3.35 -0.06 16.36
CA LYS A 60 3.29 1.37 16.06
C LYS A 60 4.60 1.89 15.48
N ARG A 61 5.73 1.50 16.06
CA ARG A 61 7.05 1.89 15.57
C ARG A 61 7.30 1.41 14.15
N GLN A 62 6.90 0.19 13.83
CA GLN A 62 7.03 -0.35 12.48
C GLN A 62 6.21 0.45 11.48
N ILE A 63 4.97 0.80 11.83
CA ILE A 63 4.10 1.58 10.96
C ILE A 63 4.68 2.98 10.73
N PHE A 64 5.12 3.66 11.77
CA PHE A 64 5.71 4.99 11.65
C PHE A 64 7.01 4.99 10.87
N SER A 65 7.71 3.86 10.81
CA SER A 65 8.94 3.76 10.00
C SER A 65 8.66 3.71 8.51
N VAL A 66 7.47 3.29 8.10
CA VAL A 66 7.07 3.21 6.68
C VAL A 66 6.19 4.39 6.31
N ILE A 67 5.20 4.71 7.13
CA ILE A 67 4.26 5.80 6.90
C ILE A 67 4.77 7.02 7.67
N THR A 68 5.46 7.91 6.99
CA THR A 68 6.08 9.08 7.64
C THR A 68 5.09 10.20 7.91
N LYS A 69 3.94 10.23 7.24
CA LYS A 69 2.87 11.17 7.58
C LYS A 69 2.18 10.70 8.84
N GLU A 70 2.37 11.42 9.93
CA GLU A 70 1.83 11.04 11.23
C GLU A 70 0.32 10.86 11.22
N ALA A 71 -0.41 11.76 10.56
CA ALA A 71 -1.86 11.68 10.48
C ALA A 71 -2.33 10.40 9.79
N VAL A 72 -1.64 9.98 8.74
CA VAL A 72 -1.97 8.73 8.02
C VAL A 72 -1.64 7.51 8.87
N ALA A 73 -0.48 7.51 9.52
CA ALA A 73 -0.10 6.41 10.42
C ALA A 73 -1.11 6.22 11.54
N LYS A 74 -1.56 7.32 12.15
CA LYS A 74 -2.60 7.28 13.18
C LYS A 74 -3.93 6.77 12.63
N LYS A 75 -4.30 7.18 11.43
CA LYS A 75 -5.50 6.70 10.76
C LYS A 75 -5.45 5.19 10.54
N VAL A 76 -4.29 4.65 10.17
CA VAL A 76 -4.14 3.20 10.01
C VAL A 76 -4.37 2.48 11.33
N ILE A 77 -3.76 2.96 12.40
CA ILE A 77 -3.84 2.32 13.70
C ILE A 77 -5.24 2.43 14.31
N ASP A 78 -5.84 3.61 14.26
CA ASP A 78 -7.07 3.91 14.98
C ASP A 78 -8.34 3.73 14.15
N GLY A 79 -8.23 3.81 12.82
CA GLY A 79 -9.39 3.77 11.93
C GLY A 79 -9.41 2.57 11.00
N ILE A 80 -8.32 2.32 10.26
CA ILE A 80 -8.32 1.28 9.23
C ILE A 80 -8.22 -0.12 9.85
N ALA A 81 -7.23 -0.34 10.71
CA ALA A 81 -7.02 -1.66 11.30
C ALA A 81 -8.22 -2.19 12.07
N PRO A 82 -8.93 -1.39 12.90
CA PRO A 82 -10.13 -1.87 13.58
C PRO A 82 -11.23 -2.34 12.64
N ASN A 83 -11.35 -1.73 11.46
CA ASN A 83 -12.36 -2.14 10.48
C ASN A 83 -12.11 -3.53 9.90
N TYR A 84 -10.89 -4.03 10.02
CA TYR A 84 -10.51 -5.34 9.49
C TYR A 84 -10.20 -6.35 10.59
N ALA A 85 -10.64 -6.09 11.81
CA ALA A 85 -10.34 -6.95 12.97
C ALA A 85 -10.72 -8.41 12.74
N ASP A 86 -11.86 -8.65 12.05
CA ASP A 86 -12.38 -9.99 11.80
C ASP A 86 -11.90 -10.59 10.47
N ARG A 87 -11.02 -9.92 9.76
CA ARG A 87 -10.56 -10.33 8.44
C ARG A 87 -9.09 -10.74 8.48
N ASN A 88 -8.78 -11.92 7.98
CA ASN A 88 -7.42 -12.46 7.96
C ASN A 88 -6.75 -12.24 6.61
N GLY A 89 -6.39 -10.99 6.31
CA GLY A 89 -5.83 -10.63 5.02
C GLY A 89 -6.91 -10.29 4.00
N GLY A 90 -6.49 -10.01 2.76
CA GLY A 90 -7.43 -9.64 1.70
C GLY A 90 -8.12 -8.31 1.96
N TYR A 91 -7.39 -7.33 2.48
CA TYR A 91 -7.94 -6.01 2.81
C TYR A 91 -8.07 -5.09 1.61
N THR A 92 -7.50 -5.49 0.49
CA THR A 92 -7.48 -4.68 -0.73
C THR A 92 -7.96 -5.49 -1.91
N ARG A 93 -8.39 -4.80 -2.97
CA ARG A 93 -8.68 -5.42 -4.25
C ARG A 93 -8.11 -4.59 -5.37
N ILE A 94 -7.78 -5.26 -6.47
CA ILE A 94 -7.24 -4.62 -7.66
C ILE A 94 -8.25 -4.80 -8.78
N ILE A 95 -8.65 -3.68 -9.39
CA ILE A 95 -9.59 -3.66 -10.50
C ILE A 95 -8.85 -3.14 -11.73
N ARG A 96 -8.72 -3.96 -12.77
CA ARG A 96 -8.05 -3.53 -13.99
C ARG A 96 -8.93 -2.55 -14.76
N THR A 97 -8.33 -1.47 -15.23
CA THR A 97 -9.05 -0.40 -15.93
C THR A 97 -8.72 -0.32 -17.42
N GLY A 98 -7.79 -1.17 -17.89
CA GLY A 98 -7.40 -1.21 -19.28
C GLY A 98 -6.12 -0.45 -19.56
N PRO A 99 -5.71 -0.41 -20.85
CA PRO A 99 -4.45 0.23 -21.21
C PRO A 99 -4.51 1.74 -21.07
N ARG A 100 -3.38 2.30 -20.64
CA ARG A 100 -3.24 3.74 -20.53
C ARG A 100 -3.08 4.37 -21.92
N ARG A 101 -3.68 5.54 -22.09
CA ARG A 101 -3.55 6.30 -23.32
C ARG A 101 -2.09 6.74 -23.47
N GLY A 102 -1.53 6.54 -24.66
CA GLY A 102 -0.16 6.94 -24.98
C GLY A 102 0.78 5.76 -25.05
N ASP A 103 1.09 5.11 -23.93
CA ASP A 103 2.05 4.00 -23.87
C ASP A 103 1.41 2.62 -23.74
N ALA A 104 0.09 2.55 -23.68
CA ALA A 104 -0.68 1.31 -23.55
C ALA A 104 -0.34 0.48 -22.31
N ALA A 105 0.26 1.07 -21.27
CA ALA A 105 0.53 0.37 -20.02
C ALA A 105 -0.78 -0.09 -19.38
N GLU A 106 -0.82 -1.33 -18.91
CA GLU A 106 -1.99 -1.87 -18.21
C GLU A 106 -2.19 -1.15 -16.88
N MET A 107 -3.34 -0.53 -16.71
CA MET A 107 -3.68 0.24 -15.54
C MET A 107 -4.63 -0.52 -14.62
N ALA A 108 -4.61 -0.18 -13.35
CA ALA A 108 -5.50 -0.76 -12.36
C ALA A 108 -5.74 0.23 -11.23
N ILE A 109 -6.88 0.06 -10.57
CA ILE A 109 -7.17 0.75 -9.31
C ILE A 109 -6.99 -0.28 -8.20
N ILE A 110 -6.16 0.04 -7.21
CA ILE A 110 -6.11 -0.71 -5.98
C ILE A 110 -6.88 0.06 -4.92
N GLU A 111 -7.75 -0.61 -4.20
CA GLU A 111 -8.58 0.03 -3.18
C GLU A 111 -8.74 -0.84 -1.94
N LEU A 112 -8.99 -0.17 -0.81
CA LEU A 112 -9.36 -0.84 0.43
C LEU A 112 -10.81 -1.33 0.31
N ILE A 113 -11.02 -2.56 0.75
CA ILE A 113 -12.36 -3.16 0.73
C ILE A 113 -13.25 -2.60 1.83
#